data_8f200d051d0393531114049667793136
#
_entry.id   8f200d051d0393531114049667793136
#
_cell.length_a   1.000
_cell.length_b   1.000
_cell.length_c   1.000
_cell.angle_alpha   90.00
_cell.angle_beta   90.00
_cell.angle_gamma   90.00
#
_symmetry.space_group_name_H-M   'P 1'
#
loop_
_entity.id
_entity.type
_entity.pdbx_description
1 polymer ?
#
loop_
_entity_poly.entity_id
_entity_poly.type
_entity_poly.pdbx_seq_one_letter_code
_entity_poly.pdbx_strand_id
1 'polypeptide(L)'
;GGKLSSNGLYWTNAEGQIVLSGITGTVVVTEVESIPGYTIDPNTQSQTVVVNPVDTQELWFYNSPVGGVEFTKVNEADKTETISGVTFEIRRVSDDALVDTVTTGKDGKVFLPLEAGDYYAQETKAADGFKLDDTPIYFTVKDGETTRKTVTNKAFSGILLHKIDADTRKGIYGVTFLLYDGNMN
;
A
#
# COMPACT_ATOMS: atom_id res chain seq x y z
N GLY A 1 -16.90 -21.84 -23.61
CA GLY A 1 -17.49 -20.72 -24.31
C GLY A 1 -17.98 -19.68 -23.29
N GLY A 2 -17.34 -18.50 -23.27
CA GLY A 2 -17.75 -17.44 -22.37
C GLY A 2 -19.11 -16.91 -22.79
N LYS A 3 -20.09 -17.04 -21.92
CA LYS A 3 -21.34 -16.27 -22.06
C LYS A 3 -21.05 -14.81 -21.77
N LEU A 4 -21.65 -13.89 -22.54
CA LEU A 4 -21.68 -12.47 -22.19
C LEU A 4 -22.18 -12.36 -20.75
N SER A 5 -21.47 -11.62 -19.90
CA SER A 5 -21.92 -11.34 -18.55
C SER A 5 -23.20 -10.52 -18.62
N SER A 6 -24.08 -10.65 -17.65
CA SER A 6 -25.38 -9.93 -17.63
C SER A 6 -25.23 -8.41 -17.56
N ASN A 7 -24.07 -7.91 -17.14
CA ASN A 7 -23.74 -6.49 -17.00
C ASN A 7 -22.65 -6.01 -17.97
N GLY A 8 -22.15 -6.89 -18.87
CA GLY A 8 -21.10 -6.55 -19.83
C GLY A 8 -19.70 -6.44 -19.22
N LEU A 9 -19.50 -6.74 -17.92
CA LEU A 9 -18.20 -6.68 -17.27
C LEU A 9 -17.50 -8.04 -17.29
N TYR A 10 -16.20 -8.03 -17.56
CA TYR A 10 -15.32 -9.19 -17.60
C TYR A 10 -14.02 -8.87 -16.91
N TRP A 11 -13.38 -9.89 -16.32
CA TRP A 11 -12.11 -9.77 -15.63
C TRP A 11 -11.08 -10.66 -16.31
N THR A 12 -9.86 -10.18 -16.37
CA THR A 12 -8.73 -10.98 -16.86
C THR A 12 -8.44 -12.16 -15.93
N ASN A 13 -8.02 -13.28 -16.49
CA ASN A 13 -7.51 -14.44 -15.75
C ASN A 13 -6.06 -14.19 -15.27
N ALA A 14 -5.42 -15.20 -14.69
CA ALA A 14 -4.05 -15.11 -14.17
C ALA A 14 -3.00 -14.80 -15.25
N GLU A 15 -3.30 -15.13 -16.49
CA GLU A 15 -2.47 -14.87 -17.67
C GLU A 15 -2.75 -13.48 -18.29
N GLY A 16 -3.62 -12.67 -17.68
CA GLY A 16 -4.01 -11.35 -18.20
C GLY A 16 -4.98 -11.42 -19.37
N GLN A 17 -5.69 -12.52 -19.58
CA GLN A 17 -6.52 -12.75 -20.75
C GLN A 17 -8.02 -12.80 -20.44
N ILE A 18 -8.82 -12.34 -21.39
CA ILE A 18 -10.26 -12.60 -21.46
C ILE A 18 -10.52 -13.31 -22.78
N VAL A 19 -11.12 -14.50 -22.73
CA VAL A 19 -11.49 -15.25 -23.92
C VAL A 19 -13.01 -15.29 -24.04
N LEU A 20 -13.55 -14.66 -25.08
CA LEU A 20 -14.97 -14.63 -25.39
C LEU A 20 -15.22 -15.40 -26.68
N SER A 21 -16.21 -16.27 -26.70
CA SER A 21 -16.58 -17.06 -27.87
C SER A 21 -18.06 -16.89 -28.22
N GLY A 22 -18.37 -17.14 -29.49
CA GLY A 22 -19.73 -17.00 -30.00
C GLY A 22 -20.17 -15.56 -30.23
N ILE A 23 -19.23 -14.65 -30.39
CA ILE A 23 -19.44 -13.23 -30.68
C ILE A 23 -19.17 -13.01 -32.17
N THR A 24 -20.04 -12.28 -32.84
CA THR A 24 -19.87 -11.84 -34.23
C THR A 24 -20.39 -10.41 -34.40
N GLY A 25 -19.91 -9.72 -35.42
CA GLY A 25 -20.29 -8.33 -35.71
C GLY A 25 -19.29 -7.32 -35.15
N THR A 26 -19.71 -6.06 -35.10
CA THR A 26 -18.89 -4.99 -34.54
C THR A 26 -18.94 -5.01 -33.01
N VAL A 27 -17.79 -5.08 -32.40
CA VAL A 27 -17.62 -5.11 -30.94
C VAL A 27 -16.73 -3.95 -30.51
N VAL A 28 -17.12 -3.24 -29.46
CA VAL A 28 -16.29 -2.26 -28.78
C VAL A 28 -15.90 -2.85 -27.43
N VAL A 29 -14.60 -2.87 -27.17
CA VAL A 29 -14.04 -3.32 -25.88
C VAL A 29 -13.38 -2.13 -25.22
N THR A 30 -13.74 -1.85 -23.95
CA THR A 30 -13.20 -0.73 -23.20
C THR A 30 -12.71 -1.23 -21.85
N GLU A 31 -11.47 -0.90 -21.50
CA GLU A 31 -10.97 -1.08 -20.14
C GLU A 31 -11.55 0.01 -19.25
N VAL A 32 -12.30 -0.37 -18.23
CA VAL A 32 -13.02 0.55 -17.34
C VAL A 32 -12.32 0.74 -15.99
N GLU A 33 -11.48 -0.23 -15.60
CA GLU A 33 -10.77 -0.20 -14.33
C GLU A 33 -9.44 -0.97 -14.46
N SER A 34 -8.37 -0.40 -13.91
CA SER A 34 -7.08 -1.08 -13.76
C SER A 34 -6.92 -1.63 -12.35
N ILE A 35 -5.92 -2.46 -12.13
CA ILE A 35 -5.53 -2.91 -10.78
C ILE A 35 -4.69 -1.82 -10.09
N PRO A 36 -4.67 -1.78 -8.74
CA PRO A 36 -3.80 -0.87 -8.00
C PRO A 36 -2.34 -0.96 -8.45
N GLY A 37 -1.69 0.19 -8.63
CA GLY A 37 -0.31 0.27 -9.10
C GLY A 37 -0.14 0.35 -10.62
N TYR A 38 -1.24 0.46 -11.38
CA TYR A 38 -1.20 0.66 -12.83
C TYR A 38 -2.18 1.74 -13.28
N THR A 39 -1.82 2.49 -14.33
CA THR A 39 -2.71 3.43 -15.04
C THR A 39 -3.12 2.83 -16.38
N ILE A 40 -4.36 3.09 -16.79
CA ILE A 40 -4.88 2.72 -18.12
C ILE A 40 -4.19 3.62 -19.16
N ASP A 41 -3.67 3.03 -20.25
CA ASP A 41 -3.19 3.81 -21.40
C ASP A 41 -4.39 4.35 -22.19
N PRO A 42 -4.60 5.68 -22.26
CA PRO A 42 -5.74 6.27 -22.96
C PRO A 42 -5.75 5.97 -24.46
N ASN A 43 -4.59 5.63 -25.05
CA ASN A 43 -4.48 5.32 -26.48
C ASN A 43 -5.03 3.90 -26.79
N THR A 44 -5.03 3.01 -25.83
CA THR A 44 -5.51 1.63 -25.99
C THR A 44 -6.76 1.32 -25.15
N GLN A 45 -7.23 2.27 -24.33
CA GLN A 45 -8.34 2.10 -23.41
C GLN A 45 -9.61 1.57 -24.07
N SER A 46 -9.91 1.99 -25.31
CA SER A 46 -11.09 1.55 -26.05
C SER A 46 -10.73 1.17 -27.49
N GLN A 47 -11.11 -0.03 -27.89
CA GLN A 47 -10.81 -0.57 -29.21
C GLN A 47 -12.07 -1.15 -29.84
N THR A 48 -12.25 -0.91 -31.14
CA THR A 48 -13.35 -1.43 -31.94
C THR A 48 -12.84 -2.48 -32.92
N VAL A 49 -13.50 -3.61 -32.99
CA VAL A 49 -13.14 -4.71 -33.88
C VAL A 49 -14.38 -5.30 -34.56
N VAL A 50 -14.23 -5.81 -35.77
CA VAL A 50 -15.27 -6.56 -36.46
C VAL A 50 -14.87 -8.05 -36.42
N VAL A 51 -15.73 -8.87 -35.81
CA VAL A 51 -15.54 -10.31 -35.69
C VAL A 51 -16.43 -11.01 -36.71
N ASN A 52 -15.85 -11.67 -37.71
CA ASN A 52 -16.58 -12.46 -38.70
C ASN A 52 -16.85 -13.89 -38.19
N PRO A 53 -17.85 -14.61 -38.75
CA PRO A 53 -18.06 -16.01 -38.43
C PRO A 53 -16.77 -16.84 -38.64
N VAL A 54 -16.45 -17.73 -37.69
CA VAL A 54 -15.26 -18.60 -37.65
C VAL A 54 -13.92 -17.87 -37.58
N ASP A 55 -13.93 -16.58 -37.21
CA ASP A 55 -12.75 -15.75 -37.04
C ASP A 55 -12.45 -15.53 -35.55
N THR A 56 -11.20 -15.23 -35.22
CA THR A 56 -10.76 -14.82 -33.88
C THR A 56 -9.95 -13.55 -34.01
N GLN A 57 -10.34 -12.53 -33.29
CA GLN A 57 -9.63 -11.27 -33.25
C GLN A 57 -8.92 -11.13 -31.90
N GLU A 58 -7.71 -10.62 -31.91
CA GLU A 58 -6.93 -10.32 -30.71
C GLU A 58 -6.86 -8.80 -30.51
N LEU A 59 -7.15 -8.35 -29.29
CA LEU A 59 -7.02 -6.96 -28.87
C LEU A 59 -6.01 -6.88 -27.73
N TRP A 60 -5.12 -5.90 -27.79
CA TRP A 60 -4.07 -5.70 -26.82
C TRP A 60 -4.27 -4.36 -26.11
N PHE A 61 -4.42 -4.43 -24.80
CA PHE A 61 -4.54 -3.29 -23.91
C PHE A 61 -3.26 -3.17 -23.09
N TYR A 62 -2.76 -1.95 -22.93
CA TYR A 62 -1.51 -1.69 -22.24
C TYR A 62 -1.74 -0.79 -21.05
N ASN A 63 -1.18 -1.16 -19.89
CA ASN A 63 -1.19 -0.37 -18.69
C ASN A 63 0.25 -0.11 -18.25
N SER A 64 0.52 1.11 -17.81
CA SER A 64 1.81 1.48 -17.28
C SER A 64 1.81 1.38 -15.76
N PRO A 65 2.89 0.87 -15.14
CA PRO A 65 3.01 0.91 -13.69
C PRO A 65 3.02 2.37 -13.22
N VAL A 66 2.30 2.66 -12.15
CA VAL A 66 2.34 3.96 -11.47
C VAL A 66 3.60 3.99 -10.61
N GLY A 67 4.36 5.08 -10.67
CA GLY A 67 5.41 5.36 -9.71
C GLY A 67 4.86 5.51 -8.30
N GLY A 68 5.73 5.42 -7.30
CA GLY A 68 5.29 5.59 -5.92
C GLY A 68 6.42 5.48 -4.91
N VAL A 69 6.05 5.44 -3.64
CA VAL A 69 6.96 5.22 -2.54
C VAL A 69 6.54 4.04 -1.69
N GLU A 70 7.49 3.18 -1.35
CA GLU A 70 7.33 2.12 -0.35
C GLU A 70 8.18 2.48 0.87
N PHE A 71 7.54 2.63 2.03
CA PHE A 71 8.22 2.74 3.31
C PHE A 71 8.27 1.37 3.98
N THR A 72 9.44 1.03 4.53
CA THR A 72 9.61 -0.07 5.48
C THR A 72 10.04 0.51 6.81
N LYS A 73 9.22 0.36 7.84
CA LYS A 73 9.50 0.84 9.18
C LYS A 73 10.12 -0.26 10.03
N VAL A 74 11.26 0.04 10.66
CA VAL A 74 12.02 -0.94 11.46
C VAL A 74 12.51 -0.34 12.78
N ASN A 75 12.81 -1.20 13.75
CA ASN A 75 13.46 -0.81 14.99
C ASN A 75 14.90 -0.35 14.72
N GLU A 76 15.32 0.78 15.30
CA GLU A 76 16.69 1.29 15.13
C GLU A 76 17.73 0.32 15.68
N ALA A 77 17.44 -0.35 16.80
CA ALA A 77 18.35 -1.29 17.45
C ALA A 77 18.40 -2.66 16.76
N ASP A 78 17.29 -3.08 16.12
CA ASP A 78 17.20 -4.34 15.36
C ASP A 78 16.43 -4.08 14.06
N LYS A 79 17.16 -3.87 12.97
CA LYS A 79 16.59 -3.59 11.66
C LYS A 79 15.85 -4.77 11.01
N THR A 80 15.87 -5.94 11.61
CA THR A 80 15.05 -7.09 11.20
C THR A 80 13.65 -7.06 11.82
N GLU A 81 13.50 -6.30 12.91
CA GLU A 81 12.19 -6.08 13.55
C GLU A 81 11.42 -4.97 12.80
N THR A 82 10.35 -5.34 12.12
CA THR A 82 9.46 -4.40 11.43
C THR A 82 8.41 -3.82 12.38
N ILE A 83 8.01 -2.55 12.14
CA ILE A 83 7.11 -1.82 13.02
C ILE A 83 5.81 -1.51 12.27
N SER A 84 4.68 -2.07 12.75
CA SER A 84 3.35 -1.79 12.22
C SER A 84 2.68 -0.63 12.95
N GLY A 85 1.69 0.01 12.30
CA GLY A 85 0.85 1.03 12.93
C GLY A 85 1.50 2.42 13.05
N VAL A 86 2.60 2.65 12.34
CA VAL A 86 3.24 3.97 12.23
C VAL A 86 2.57 4.76 11.11
N THR A 87 2.16 6.00 11.40
CA THR A 87 1.45 6.85 10.45
C THR A 87 2.35 7.98 9.94
N PHE A 88 2.32 8.19 8.63
CA PHE A 88 3.03 9.27 7.94
C PHE A 88 2.04 10.15 7.18
N GLU A 89 2.24 11.47 7.24
CA GLU A 89 1.74 12.41 6.24
C GLU A 89 2.73 12.52 5.10
N ILE A 90 2.23 12.47 3.87
CA ILE A 90 3.02 12.65 2.66
C ILE A 90 2.66 13.99 2.06
N ARG A 91 3.66 14.83 1.85
CA ARG A 91 3.48 16.18 1.32
C ARG A 91 4.35 16.43 0.09
N ARG A 92 3.85 17.27 -0.80
CA ARG A 92 4.59 17.72 -1.97
C ARG A 92 5.55 18.85 -1.60
N VAL A 93 6.81 18.77 -2.04
CA VAL A 93 7.83 19.78 -1.70
C VAL A 93 7.53 21.16 -2.29
N SER A 94 6.93 21.22 -3.49
CA SER A 94 6.73 22.48 -4.22
C SER A 94 5.76 23.46 -3.58
N ASP A 95 4.75 22.97 -2.85
CA ASP A 95 3.63 23.76 -2.32
C ASP A 95 3.20 23.36 -0.91
N ASP A 96 3.91 22.43 -0.28
CA ASP A 96 3.60 21.87 1.04
C ASP A 96 2.20 21.22 1.15
N ALA A 97 1.57 20.94 0.02
CA ALA A 97 0.24 20.33 0.03
C ALA A 97 0.28 18.90 0.58
N LEU A 98 -0.64 18.60 1.49
CA LEU A 98 -0.87 17.22 1.93
C LEU A 98 -1.40 16.40 0.76
N VAL A 99 -0.70 15.33 0.42
CA VAL A 99 -1.07 14.40 -0.66
C VAL A 99 -1.88 13.24 -0.10
N ASP A 100 -1.38 12.63 0.97
CA ASP A 100 -2.06 11.50 1.64
C ASP A 100 -1.53 11.28 3.06
N THR A 101 -2.24 10.44 3.80
CA THR A 101 -1.84 9.95 5.13
C THR A 101 -1.87 8.43 5.11
N VAL A 102 -0.71 7.80 5.34
CA VAL A 102 -0.53 6.36 5.22
C VAL A 102 -0.05 5.73 6.54
N THR A 103 -0.41 4.47 6.77
CA THR A 103 -0.04 3.75 7.99
C THR A 103 0.58 2.40 7.63
N THR A 104 1.70 2.04 8.29
CA THR A 104 2.39 0.77 8.04
C THR A 104 1.54 -0.43 8.45
N GLY A 105 1.49 -1.43 7.56
CA GLY A 105 0.80 -2.70 7.77
C GLY A 105 1.51 -3.63 8.76
N LYS A 106 1.00 -4.84 8.92
CA LYS A 106 1.54 -5.84 9.84
C LYS A 106 2.99 -6.26 9.54
N ASP A 107 3.40 -6.12 8.30
CA ASP A 107 4.76 -6.37 7.82
C ASP A 107 5.69 -5.15 7.97
N GLY A 108 5.21 -4.08 8.62
CA GLY A 108 5.92 -2.82 8.77
C GLY A 108 6.04 -2.00 7.49
N LYS A 109 5.30 -2.35 6.44
CA LYS A 109 5.39 -1.69 5.14
C LYS A 109 4.12 -0.92 4.80
N VAL A 110 4.29 0.08 3.95
CA VAL A 110 3.19 0.77 3.26
C VAL A 110 3.68 1.26 1.91
N PHE A 111 2.85 1.07 0.90
CA PHE A 111 3.07 1.60 -0.45
C PHE A 111 2.01 2.66 -0.75
N LEU A 112 2.46 3.77 -1.33
CA LEU A 112 1.59 4.83 -1.83
C LEU A 112 1.93 5.10 -3.31
N PRO A 113 0.98 4.93 -4.24
CA PRO A 113 1.15 5.38 -5.62
C PRO A 113 1.20 6.90 -5.66
N LEU A 114 2.17 7.44 -6.41
CA LEU A 114 2.40 8.88 -6.56
C LEU A 114 2.83 9.19 -7.99
N GLU A 115 2.43 10.34 -8.50
CA GLU A 115 2.98 10.91 -9.72
C GLU A 115 4.46 11.26 -9.56
N ALA A 116 5.18 11.40 -10.68
CA ALA A 116 6.56 11.85 -10.64
C ALA A 116 6.67 13.24 -9.99
N GLY A 117 7.61 13.39 -9.06
CA GLY A 117 7.79 14.63 -8.32
C GLY A 117 8.62 14.47 -7.07
N ASP A 118 8.82 15.59 -6.36
CA ASP A 118 9.53 15.66 -5.10
C ASP A 118 8.56 15.76 -3.92
N TYR A 119 8.76 14.90 -2.95
CA TYR A 119 7.90 14.74 -1.78
C TYR A 119 8.72 14.63 -0.49
N TYR A 120 8.04 14.81 0.61
CA TYR A 120 8.55 14.38 1.90
C TYR A 120 7.46 13.66 2.70
N ALA A 121 7.91 12.73 3.53
CA ALA A 121 7.08 12.05 4.52
C ALA A 121 7.44 12.56 5.90
N GLN A 122 6.45 12.79 6.75
CA GLN A 122 6.63 13.13 8.15
C GLN A 122 5.83 12.19 9.03
N GLU A 123 6.48 11.57 10.01
CA GLU A 123 5.79 10.71 10.95
C GLU A 123 4.92 11.56 11.88
N THR A 124 3.63 11.23 11.94
CA THR A 124 2.65 11.93 12.80
C THR A 124 2.18 11.07 13.96
N LYS A 125 2.40 9.75 13.87
CA LYS A 125 2.08 8.81 14.95
C LYS A 125 3.08 7.66 14.94
N ALA A 126 3.77 7.46 16.05
CA ALA A 126 4.58 6.27 16.29
C ALA A 126 3.70 5.08 16.70
N ALA A 127 4.24 3.87 16.57
CA ALA A 127 3.65 2.67 17.15
C ALA A 127 3.86 2.66 18.68
N ASP A 128 3.01 1.90 19.38
CA ASP A 128 3.15 1.70 20.83
C ASP A 128 4.53 1.09 21.17
N GLY A 129 5.18 1.65 22.17
CA GLY A 129 6.52 1.24 22.59
C GLY A 129 7.67 1.94 21.83
N PHE A 130 7.38 2.81 20.87
CA PHE A 130 8.38 3.54 20.10
C PHE A 130 8.25 5.04 20.24
N LYS A 131 9.39 5.75 20.12
CA LYS A 131 9.44 7.23 20.11
C LYS A 131 9.04 7.73 18.73
N LEU A 132 8.24 8.81 18.70
CA LEU A 132 7.98 9.54 17.48
C LEU A 132 9.28 10.17 16.96
N ASP A 133 9.54 10.06 15.67
CA ASP A 133 10.56 10.81 14.94
C ASP A 133 9.87 11.55 13.79
N ASP A 134 9.58 12.81 14.03
CA ASP A 134 8.89 13.71 13.10
C ASP A 134 9.83 14.40 12.10
N THR A 135 11.08 13.95 12.02
CA THR A 135 12.05 14.47 11.05
C THR A 135 11.57 14.17 9.61
N PRO A 136 11.45 15.22 8.75
CA PRO A 136 11.00 15.02 7.38
C PRO A 136 11.95 14.14 6.56
N ILE A 137 11.39 13.18 5.83
CA ILE A 137 12.11 12.23 4.98
C ILE A 137 11.84 12.60 3.51
N TYR A 138 12.80 13.25 2.88
CA TYR A 138 12.68 13.68 1.48
C TYR A 138 12.95 12.53 0.51
N PHE A 139 12.17 12.52 -0.60
CA PHE A 139 12.32 11.54 -1.67
C PHE A 139 11.76 12.06 -2.99
N THR A 140 12.27 11.51 -4.09
CA THR A 140 11.79 11.77 -5.45
C THR A 140 11.13 10.51 -6.00
N VAL A 141 9.98 10.66 -6.62
CA VAL A 141 9.29 9.62 -7.39
C VAL A 141 9.51 9.89 -8.86
N LYS A 142 9.84 8.86 -9.63
CA LYS A 142 9.90 8.89 -11.09
C LYS A 142 8.78 8.06 -11.69
N ASP A 143 8.41 8.38 -12.92
CA ASP A 143 7.36 7.65 -13.63
C ASP A 143 7.66 6.15 -13.68
N GLY A 144 6.67 5.35 -13.28
CA GLY A 144 6.75 3.90 -13.28
C GLY A 144 7.74 3.27 -12.30
N GLU A 145 8.42 4.07 -11.46
CA GLU A 145 9.41 3.57 -10.51
C GLU A 145 8.90 3.63 -9.06
N THR A 146 9.18 2.60 -8.28
CA THR A 146 8.94 2.61 -6.84
C THR A 146 10.20 3.05 -6.10
N THR A 147 10.14 4.20 -5.45
CA THR A 147 11.15 4.66 -4.51
C THR A 147 10.99 3.93 -3.18
N ARG A 148 12.05 3.29 -2.68
CA ARG A 148 12.02 2.54 -1.41
C ARG A 148 12.79 3.28 -0.31
N LYS A 149 12.16 3.42 0.86
CA LYS A 149 12.74 4.05 2.04
C LYS A 149 12.61 3.14 3.26
N THR A 150 13.74 2.85 3.90
CA THR A 150 13.75 2.21 5.22
C THR A 150 13.88 3.30 6.27
N VAL A 151 12.94 3.35 7.21
CA VAL A 151 12.83 4.36 8.26
C VAL A 151 12.86 3.67 9.61
N THR A 152 13.61 4.24 10.55
CA THR A 152 13.78 3.65 11.87
C THR A 152 12.99 4.42 12.94
N ASN A 153 12.58 3.74 14.02
CA ASN A 153 12.22 4.36 15.28
C ASN A 153 12.99 3.71 16.42
N LYS A 154 13.24 4.53 17.47
CA LYS A 154 13.81 4.07 18.72
C LYS A 154 12.71 3.51 19.61
N ALA A 155 12.89 2.29 20.11
CA ALA A 155 12.06 1.78 21.18
C ALA A 155 12.23 2.62 22.45
N PHE A 156 11.17 2.75 23.25
CA PHE A 156 11.31 3.28 24.60
C PHE A 156 12.14 2.31 25.45
N SER A 157 13.07 2.84 26.20
CA SER A 157 13.65 2.09 27.30
C SER A 157 12.67 2.07 28.45
N GLY A 158 12.23 0.90 28.86
CA GLY A 158 11.22 0.79 29.90
C GLY A 158 10.97 -0.64 30.35
N ILE A 159 10.03 -0.79 31.28
CA ILE A 159 9.54 -2.07 31.76
C ILE A 159 8.12 -2.24 31.25
N LEU A 160 7.86 -3.33 30.53
CA LEU A 160 6.50 -3.75 30.21
C LEU A 160 6.01 -4.72 31.28
N LEU A 161 5.01 -4.30 32.07
CA LEU A 161 4.43 -5.11 33.11
C LEU A 161 3.12 -5.74 32.61
N HIS A 162 3.06 -7.06 32.67
CA HIS A 162 1.82 -7.80 32.44
C HIS A 162 1.26 -8.33 33.77
N LYS A 163 0.07 -7.91 34.16
CA LYS A 163 -0.68 -8.52 35.24
C LYS A 163 -1.73 -9.42 34.63
N ILE A 164 -1.58 -10.73 34.87
CA ILE A 164 -2.46 -11.77 34.32
C ILE A 164 -2.99 -12.63 35.42
N ASP A 165 -4.17 -13.19 35.24
CA ASP A 165 -4.73 -14.26 36.04
C ASP A 165 -3.94 -15.55 35.84
N ALA A 166 -3.61 -16.25 36.92
CA ALA A 166 -2.72 -17.42 36.89
C ALA A 166 -3.32 -18.60 36.12
N ASP A 167 -4.65 -18.77 36.21
CA ASP A 167 -5.36 -19.93 35.66
C ASP A 167 -5.82 -19.65 34.22
N THR A 168 -6.45 -18.50 33.99
CA THR A 168 -7.06 -18.15 32.71
C THR A 168 -6.10 -17.44 31.74
N ARG A 169 -4.96 -16.97 32.25
CA ARG A 169 -3.97 -16.17 31.48
C ARG A 169 -4.51 -14.86 30.93
N LYS A 170 -5.70 -14.43 31.34
CA LYS A 170 -6.27 -13.13 30.91
C LYS A 170 -5.67 -11.97 31.69
N GLY A 171 -5.61 -10.81 31.06
CA GLY A 171 -5.16 -9.57 31.70
C GLY A 171 -6.08 -9.16 32.85
N ILE A 172 -5.49 -8.70 33.96
CA ILE A 172 -6.21 -8.19 35.14
C ILE A 172 -6.09 -6.66 35.11
N TYR A 173 -7.24 -6.01 34.98
CA TYR A 173 -7.35 -4.55 34.98
C TYR A 173 -7.38 -3.97 36.40
N GLY A 174 -6.87 -2.72 36.55
CA GLY A 174 -7.03 -1.94 37.78
C GLY A 174 -6.04 -2.29 38.90
N VAL A 175 -4.99 -3.08 38.62
CA VAL A 175 -3.95 -3.39 39.60
C VAL A 175 -2.94 -2.24 39.67
N THR A 176 -2.66 -1.79 40.90
CA THR A 176 -1.68 -0.71 41.16
C THR A 176 -0.31 -1.29 41.47
N PHE A 177 0.71 -0.74 40.91
CA PHE A 177 2.12 -1.07 41.17
C PHE A 177 2.85 0.17 41.71
N LEU A 178 3.78 -0.04 42.63
CA LEU A 178 4.79 0.95 43.00
C LEU A 178 6.09 0.62 42.30
N LEU A 179 6.71 1.64 41.69
CA LEU A 179 8.01 1.53 41.06
C LEU A 179 9.05 2.26 41.93
N TYR A 180 10.09 1.58 42.27
CA TYR A 180 11.23 2.15 42.98
C TYR A 180 12.46 2.18 42.08
N ASP A 181 13.35 3.16 42.29
CA ASP A 181 14.70 3.09 41.74
C ASP A 181 15.55 2.03 42.46
N GLY A 182 16.78 1.78 41.97
CA GLY A 182 17.67 0.79 42.57
C GLY A 182 18.09 1.09 44.02
N ASN A 183 17.76 2.28 44.53
CA ASN A 183 18.03 2.73 45.90
C ASN A 183 16.78 2.68 46.79
N MET A 184 15.68 2.12 46.30
CA MET A 184 14.39 2.00 47.02
C MET A 184 13.75 3.37 47.34
N ASN A 185 14.02 4.42 46.54
CA ASN A 185 13.37 5.73 46.67
C ASN A 185 12.16 5.86 45.74
#